data_60378b1d5234cb3d7590bbafe2ff14d1
#
_entry.id   60378b1d5234cb3d7590bbafe2ff14d1
#
_cell.length_a   1.000
_cell.length_b   1.000
_cell.length_c   1.000
_cell.angle_alpha   90.00
_cell.angle_beta   90.00
_cell.angle_gamma   90.00
#
_symmetry.space_group_name_H-M   'P 1'
#
loop_
_entity.id
_entity.type
_entity.pdbx_description
1 polymer ?
#
loop_
_entity_poly.entity_id
_entity_poly.type
_entity_poly.pdbx_seq_one_letter_code
_entity_poly.pdbx_strand_id
1 'polypeptide(L)'
;IDFAKAYADAKFHFDTFRTQGNELLEQAQDAFSESRNMRLAAQFSAQAMVYFYHTLYYVYHGLEFDSHDPVIMHDRMRTLSTKLMLAFDDTHIENIFTLPRLKSFLMKAPYGIRFDIAPQKLEIHMERVRKAGGIIENLCGLRLELYKELSERQ
;
A
#
# COMPACT_ATOMS: atom_id res chain seq x y z
N ILE A 1 -18.83 -8.37 20.27
CA ILE A 1 -17.51 -7.86 19.87
C ILE A 1 -17.01 -6.88 20.91
N ASP A 2 -15.79 -7.08 21.35
CA ASP A 2 -15.09 -6.14 22.23
C ASP A 2 -14.45 -5.04 21.37
N PHE A 3 -15.09 -3.91 21.26
CA PHE A 3 -14.61 -2.80 20.43
C PHE A 3 -13.37 -2.11 21.00
N ALA A 4 -13.18 -2.13 22.32
CA ALA A 4 -11.96 -1.59 22.91
C ALA A 4 -10.73 -2.43 22.50
N LYS A 5 -10.86 -3.74 22.50
CA LYS A 5 -9.81 -4.64 22.02
C LYS A 5 -9.60 -4.48 20.52
N ALA A 6 -10.68 -4.42 19.73
CA ALA A 6 -10.59 -4.21 18.29
C ALA A 6 -9.85 -2.90 17.95
N TYR A 7 -10.15 -1.83 18.68
CA TYR A 7 -9.45 -0.55 18.53
C TYR A 7 -7.97 -0.68 18.85
N ALA A 8 -7.62 -1.28 19.99
CA ALA A 8 -6.23 -1.39 20.42
C ALA A 8 -5.39 -2.22 19.44
N ASP A 9 -5.92 -3.36 18.99
CA ASP A 9 -5.23 -4.22 18.04
C ASP A 9 -5.07 -3.54 16.67
N ALA A 10 -6.14 -2.93 16.17
CA ALA A 10 -6.11 -2.23 14.90
C ALA A 10 -5.14 -1.03 14.93
N LYS A 11 -5.13 -0.27 16.02
CA LYS A 11 -4.23 0.87 16.17
C LYS A 11 -2.78 0.44 16.21
N PHE A 12 -2.46 -0.64 16.92
CA PHE A 12 -1.10 -1.18 16.96
C PHE A 12 -0.62 -1.55 15.55
N HIS A 13 -1.42 -2.28 14.79
CA HIS A 13 -1.08 -2.66 13.42
C HIS A 13 -1.02 -1.45 12.48
N PHE A 14 -1.94 -0.52 12.63
CA PHE A 14 -1.93 0.70 11.84
C PHE A 14 -0.63 1.50 12.06
N ASP A 15 -0.24 1.71 13.30
CA ASP A 15 0.98 2.48 13.62
C ASP A 15 2.23 1.75 13.11
N THR A 16 2.30 0.42 13.28
CA THR A 16 3.44 -0.39 12.87
C THR A 16 3.61 -0.44 11.35
N PHE A 17 2.57 -0.89 10.65
CA PHE A 17 2.65 -1.06 9.19
C PHE A 17 2.69 0.28 8.45
N ARG A 18 1.99 1.29 8.96
CA ARG A 18 2.05 2.63 8.38
C ARG A 18 3.47 3.18 8.44
N THR A 19 4.15 3.05 9.58
CA THR A 19 5.54 3.49 9.73
C THR A 19 6.46 2.78 8.75
N GLN A 20 6.35 1.45 8.65
CA GLN A 20 7.16 0.65 7.73
C GLN A 20 6.89 1.01 6.27
N GLY A 21 5.63 1.19 5.90
CA GLY A 21 5.26 1.58 4.55
C GLY A 21 5.81 2.96 4.17
N ASN A 22 5.74 3.92 5.07
CA ASN A 22 6.26 5.27 4.83
C ASN A 22 7.79 5.29 4.76
N GLU A 23 8.48 4.49 5.58
CA GLU A 23 9.94 4.34 5.49
C GLU A 23 10.35 3.78 4.12
N LEU A 24 9.61 2.80 3.60
CA LEU A 24 9.87 2.25 2.27
C LEU A 24 9.66 3.28 1.16
N LEU A 25 8.64 4.15 1.29
CA LEU A 25 8.44 5.25 0.34
C LEU A 25 9.60 6.24 0.37
N GLU A 26 10.12 6.57 1.54
CA GLU A 26 11.30 7.44 1.67
C GLU A 26 12.54 6.79 1.06
N GLN A 27 12.76 5.51 1.33
CA GLN A 27 13.86 4.75 0.73
C GLN A 27 13.73 4.67 -0.79
N ALA A 28 12.51 4.50 -1.30
CA ALA A 28 12.24 4.51 -2.74
C ALA A 28 12.60 5.87 -3.35
N GLN A 29 12.20 6.96 -2.69
CA GLN A 29 12.50 8.31 -3.16
C GLN A 29 14.00 8.58 -3.16
N ASP A 30 14.71 8.18 -2.12
CA ASP A 30 16.16 8.33 -2.04
C ASP A 30 16.87 7.51 -3.13
N ALA A 31 16.44 6.28 -3.36
CA ALA A 31 16.97 5.44 -4.43
C ALA A 31 16.74 6.07 -5.81
N PHE A 32 15.58 6.68 -6.02
CA PHE A 32 15.23 7.34 -7.27
C PHE A 32 16.04 8.64 -7.49
N SER A 33 16.07 9.51 -6.48
CA SER A 33 16.59 10.88 -6.61
C SER A 33 18.09 10.99 -6.35
N GLU A 34 18.61 10.25 -5.38
CA GLU A 34 20.00 10.38 -4.93
C GLU A 34 20.92 9.35 -5.57
N SER A 35 20.68 8.06 -5.30
CA SER A 35 21.53 7.00 -5.84
C SER A 35 21.21 6.59 -7.27
N ARG A 36 20.10 7.07 -7.82
CA ARG A 36 19.66 6.76 -9.19
C ARG A 36 19.54 5.26 -9.46
N ASN A 37 19.18 4.50 -8.44
CA ASN A 37 18.94 3.07 -8.55
C ASN A 37 17.45 2.80 -8.77
N MET A 38 17.05 2.75 -10.04
CA MET A 38 15.63 2.61 -10.41
C MET A 38 15.04 1.27 -10.00
N ARG A 39 15.82 0.19 -10.04
CA ARG A 39 15.33 -1.13 -9.61
C ARG A 39 15.05 -1.16 -8.11
N LEU A 40 15.92 -0.56 -7.32
CA LEU A 40 15.72 -0.49 -5.87
C LEU A 40 14.52 0.40 -5.53
N ALA A 41 14.37 1.54 -6.21
CA ALA A 41 13.22 2.41 -6.05
C ALA A 41 11.91 1.69 -6.40
N ALA A 42 11.89 0.93 -7.48
CA ALA A 42 10.74 0.11 -7.88
C ALA A 42 10.40 -0.94 -6.83
N GLN A 43 11.40 -1.64 -6.31
CA GLN A 43 11.23 -2.68 -5.29
C GLN A 43 10.66 -2.11 -3.99
N PHE A 44 11.22 -1.02 -3.49
CA PHE A 44 10.73 -0.38 -2.27
C PHE A 44 9.31 0.15 -2.43
N SER A 45 8.98 0.73 -3.58
CA SER A 45 7.62 1.21 -3.85
C SER A 45 6.61 0.06 -3.85
N ALA A 46 6.96 -1.06 -4.46
CA ALA A 46 6.11 -2.24 -4.49
C ALA A 46 5.90 -2.84 -3.08
N GLN A 47 6.97 -2.91 -2.28
CA GLN A 47 6.89 -3.37 -0.90
C GLN A 47 6.03 -2.43 -0.05
N ALA A 48 6.15 -1.12 -0.23
CA ALA A 48 5.32 -0.15 0.48
C ALA A 48 3.84 -0.38 0.22
N MET A 49 3.46 -0.65 -1.03
CA MET A 49 2.07 -0.91 -1.39
C MET A 49 1.52 -2.16 -0.68
N VAL A 50 2.31 -3.20 -0.58
CA VAL A 50 1.94 -4.43 0.14
C VAL A 50 1.70 -4.12 1.62
N TYR A 51 2.58 -3.37 2.27
CA TYR A 51 2.39 -2.97 3.68
C TYR A 51 1.13 -2.14 3.88
N PHE A 52 0.83 -1.22 2.99
CA PHE A 52 -0.39 -0.42 3.09
C PHE A 52 -1.64 -1.28 3.00
N TYR A 53 -1.70 -2.25 2.10
CA TYR A 53 -2.84 -3.15 1.99
C TYR A 53 -2.95 -4.09 3.19
N HIS A 54 -1.85 -4.60 3.72
CA HIS A 54 -1.87 -5.38 4.96
C HIS A 54 -2.46 -4.57 6.11
N THR A 55 -2.06 -3.32 6.25
CA THR A 55 -2.59 -2.41 7.26
C THR A 55 -4.10 -2.24 7.11
N LEU A 56 -4.55 -1.91 5.90
CA LEU A 56 -5.96 -1.69 5.62
C LEU A 56 -6.81 -2.92 5.93
N TYR A 57 -6.36 -4.08 5.47
CA TYR A 57 -7.07 -5.33 5.70
C TYR A 57 -7.17 -5.66 7.20
N TYR A 58 -6.06 -5.54 7.93
CA TYR A 58 -6.06 -5.81 9.35
C TYR A 58 -6.98 -4.86 10.13
N VAL A 59 -6.94 -3.58 9.82
CA VAL A 59 -7.79 -2.58 10.50
C VAL A 59 -9.27 -2.90 10.29
N TYR A 60 -9.65 -3.33 9.08
CA TYR A 60 -11.05 -3.62 8.76
C TYR A 60 -11.53 -5.00 9.21
N HIS A 61 -10.66 -6.01 9.20
CA HIS A 61 -11.07 -7.41 9.42
C HIS A 61 -10.45 -8.07 10.65
N GLY A 62 -9.46 -7.46 11.29
CA GLY A 62 -8.77 -8.03 12.45
C GLY A 62 -7.93 -9.26 12.13
N LEU A 63 -7.62 -9.48 10.87
CA LEU A 63 -6.87 -10.64 10.36
C LEU A 63 -5.76 -10.19 9.43
N GLU A 64 -4.70 -11.00 9.35
CA GLU A 64 -3.66 -10.78 8.35
C GLU A 64 -4.17 -11.13 6.96
N PHE A 65 -3.73 -10.37 5.96
CA PHE A 65 -4.03 -10.67 4.57
C PHE A 65 -3.26 -11.92 4.14
N ASP A 66 -3.94 -12.85 3.48
CA ASP A 66 -3.36 -14.13 3.05
C ASP A 66 -2.57 -14.06 1.73
N SER A 67 -2.38 -12.89 1.18
CA SER A 67 -1.67 -12.66 -0.07
C SER A 67 -0.68 -11.51 0.07
N HIS A 68 0.41 -11.56 -0.71
CA HIS A 68 1.37 -10.48 -0.89
C HIS A 68 1.35 -9.96 -2.35
N ASP A 69 0.34 -10.33 -3.11
CA ASP A 69 0.17 -9.91 -4.50
C ASP A 69 -0.66 -8.61 -4.53
N PRO A 70 -0.08 -7.47 -4.92
CA PRO A 70 -0.80 -6.19 -4.90
C PRO A 70 -2.01 -6.15 -5.84
N VAL A 71 -2.03 -6.97 -6.90
CA VAL A 71 -3.20 -7.09 -7.79
C VAL A 71 -4.37 -7.71 -7.05
N ILE A 72 -4.14 -8.83 -6.35
CA ILE A 72 -5.16 -9.52 -5.56
C ILE A 72 -5.61 -8.64 -4.39
N MET A 73 -4.66 -8.02 -3.70
CA MET A 73 -4.96 -7.15 -2.55
C MET A 73 -5.84 -5.98 -2.96
N HIS A 74 -5.51 -5.31 -4.05
CA HIS A 74 -6.33 -4.21 -4.57
C HIS A 74 -7.73 -4.68 -4.96
N ASP A 75 -7.82 -5.80 -5.66
CA ASP A 75 -9.11 -6.34 -6.10
C ASP A 75 -10.07 -6.57 -4.92
N ARG A 76 -9.57 -7.09 -3.81
CA ARG A 76 -10.38 -7.32 -2.61
C ARG A 76 -10.72 -6.04 -1.85
N MET A 77 -9.85 -5.04 -1.87
CA MET A 77 -10.00 -3.86 -1.02
C MET A 77 -10.59 -2.64 -1.73
N ARG A 78 -10.63 -2.63 -3.04
CA ARG A 78 -11.06 -1.47 -3.85
C ARG A 78 -12.49 -1.01 -3.60
N THR A 79 -13.35 -1.90 -3.13
CA THR A 79 -14.75 -1.59 -2.86
C THR A 79 -14.98 -0.76 -1.61
N LEU A 80 -13.96 -0.60 -0.77
CA LEU A 80 -14.07 0.21 0.44
C LEU A 80 -14.19 1.71 0.17
N SER A 81 -13.74 2.16 -0.99
CA SER A 81 -13.71 3.59 -1.31
C SER A 81 -13.62 3.79 -2.82
N THR A 82 -14.41 4.74 -3.33
CA THR A 82 -14.32 5.15 -4.74
C THR A 82 -12.92 5.69 -5.07
N LYS A 83 -12.32 6.44 -4.17
CA LYS A 83 -10.96 6.96 -4.35
C LYS A 83 -9.93 5.82 -4.49
N LEU A 84 -10.06 4.78 -3.66
CA LEU A 84 -9.16 3.62 -3.74
C LEU A 84 -9.39 2.85 -5.03
N MET A 85 -10.64 2.64 -5.43
CA MET A 85 -10.99 1.98 -6.68
C MET A 85 -10.34 2.68 -7.88
N LEU A 86 -10.34 4.01 -7.89
CA LEU A 86 -9.81 4.82 -9.00
C LEU A 86 -8.31 5.06 -8.92
N ALA A 87 -7.67 4.75 -7.80
CA ALA A 87 -6.24 5.03 -7.58
C ALA A 87 -5.33 4.36 -8.62
N PHE A 88 -5.75 3.21 -9.13
CA PHE A 88 -5.00 2.43 -10.12
C PHE A 88 -5.75 2.24 -11.43
N ASP A 89 -6.68 3.15 -11.72
CA ASP A 89 -7.40 3.14 -12.99
C ASP A 89 -6.45 3.53 -14.13
N ASP A 90 -6.31 2.66 -15.12
CA ASP A 90 -5.45 2.84 -16.28
C ASP A 90 -6.21 3.30 -17.53
N THR A 91 -7.50 3.65 -17.41
CA THR A 91 -8.37 4.00 -18.54
C THR A 91 -7.83 5.18 -19.34
N HIS A 92 -7.19 6.14 -18.70
CA HIS A 92 -6.71 7.38 -19.32
C HIS A 92 -5.19 7.42 -19.52
N ILE A 93 -4.46 6.37 -19.13
CA ILE A 93 -3.00 6.30 -19.22
C ILE A 93 -2.61 5.01 -19.91
N GLU A 94 -2.20 5.11 -21.18
CA GLU A 94 -1.80 3.93 -21.97
C GLU A 94 -0.56 3.25 -21.39
N ASN A 95 -0.62 1.91 -21.30
CA ASN A 95 0.52 1.03 -21.00
C ASN A 95 1.20 1.28 -19.64
N ILE A 96 0.51 1.87 -18.69
CA ILE A 96 1.09 2.09 -17.36
C ILE A 96 0.95 0.83 -16.49
N PHE A 97 -0.25 0.30 -16.28
CA PHE A 97 -0.53 -0.95 -15.56
C PHE A 97 0.24 -1.08 -14.24
N THR A 98 0.04 -0.11 -13.32
CA THR A 98 0.85 -0.01 -12.10
C THR A 98 0.83 -1.28 -11.26
N LEU A 99 -0.34 -1.83 -10.95
CA LEU A 99 -0.43 -3.01 -10.07
C LEU A 99 0.26 -4.24 -10.63
N PRO A 100 0.07 -4.62 -11.91
CA PRO A 100 0.86 -5.71 -12.51
C PRO A 100 2.36 -5.44 -12.52
N ARG A 101 2.77 -4.20 -12.70
CA ARG A 101 4.20 -3.83 -12.64
C ARG A 101 4.77 -3.97 -11.25
N LEU A 102 4.05 -3.52 -10.21
CA LEU A 102 4.46 -3.69 -8.82
C LEU A 102 4.63 -5.17 -8.47
N LYS A 103 3.68 -6.00 -8.89
CA LYS A 103 3.77 -7.45 -8.74
C LYS A 103 5.04 -8.00 -9.41
N SER A 104 5.33 -7.58 -10.63
CA SER A 104 6.53 -7.99 -11.37
C SER A 104 7.81 -7.60 -10.62
N PHE A 105 7.88 -6.40 -10.07
CA PHE A 105 9.05 -5.95 -9.29
C PHE A 105 9.27 -6.86 -8.07
N LEU A 106 8.21 -7.19 -7.34
CA LEU A 106 8.29 -8.06 -6.17
C LEU A 106 8.73 -9.48 -6.52
N MET A 107 8.30 -9.99 -7.67
CA MET A 107 8.65 -11.35 -8.12
C MET A 107 10.09 -11.45 -8.61
N LYS A 108 10.62 -10.42 -9.24
CA LYS A 108 11.95 -10.44 -9.85
C LYS A 108 13.06 -10.15 -8.84
N ALA A 109 12.84 -9.23 -7.91
CA ALA A 109 13.87 -8.75 -6.99
C ALA A 109 14.51 -9.86 -6.14
N PRO A 110 13.76 -10.80 -5.50
CA PRO A 110 14.36 -11.83 -4.65
C PRO A 110 15.27 -12.81 -5.39
N TYR A 111 15.10 -12.95 -6.70
CA TYR A 111 15.88 -13.88 -7.52
C TYR A 111 17.01 -13.19 -8.28
N GLY A 112 17.26 -11.92 -8.03
CA GLY A 112 18.28 -11.15 -8.73
C GLY A 112 18.01 -10.97 -10.22
N ILE A 113 16.78 -11.18 -10.66
CA ILE A 113 16.39 -11.03 -12.06
C ILE A 113 16.41 -9.54 -12.41
N ARG A 114 17.18 -9.19 -13.44
CA ARG A 114 17.25 -7.81 -13.92
C ARG A 114 15.95 -7.42 -14.63
N PHE A 115 15.53 -6.21 -14.39
CA PHE A 115 14.47 -5.58 -15.16
C PHE A 115 14.83 -4.11 -15.38
N ASP A 116 14.44 -3.59 -16.53
CA ASP A 116 14.64 -2.20 -16.86
C ASP A 116 13.32 -1.45 -16.75
N ILE A 117 13.40 -0.26 -16.19
CA ILE A 117 12.25 0.62 -16.09
C ILE A 117 12.70 2.05 -16.41
N ALA A 118 11.97 2.71 -17.31
CA ALA A 118 12.22 4.12 -17.63
C ALA A 118 11.90 4.97 -16.39
N PRO A 119 12.79 5.91 -16.00
CA PRO A 119 12.56 6.74 -14.83
C PRO A 119 11.22 7.47 -14.85
N GLN A 120 10.76 7.93 -16.00
CA GLN A 120 9.49 8.64 -16.16
C GLN A 120 8.29 7.74 -15.82
N LYS A 121 8.34 6.47 -16.24
CA LYS A 121 7.28 5.49 -15.89
C LYS A 121 7.32 5.12 -14.42
N LEU A 122 8.51 4.91 -13.87
CA LEU A 122 8.68 4.63 -12.45
C LEU A 122 8.13 5.75 -11.57
N GLU A 123 8.38 7.00 -11.95
CA GLU A 123 7.87 8.15 -11.22
C GLU A 123 6.34 8.16 -11.15
N ILE A 124 5.66 7.78 -12.23
CA ILE A 124 4.20 7.62 -12.24
C ILE A 124 3.76 6.53 -11.26
N HIS A 125 4.42 5.37 -11.27
CA HIS A 125 4.11 4.29 -10.33
C HIS A 125 4.33 4.72 -8.88
N MET A 126 5.42 5.39 -8.59
CA MET A 126 5.75 5.89 -7.26
C MET A 126 4.70 6.90 -6.76
N GLU A 127 4.26 7.80 -7.62
CA GLU A 127 3.23 8.77 -7.29
C GLU A 127 1.88 8.11 -7.00
N ARG A 128 1.52 7.10 -7.78
CA ARG A 128 0.29 6.32 -7.55
C ARG A 128 0.33 5.58 -6.21
N VAL A 129 1.45 4.97 -5.88
CA VAL A 129 1.63 4.29 -4.58
C VAL A 129 1.50 5.29 -3.43
N ARG A 130 2.11 6.46 -3.58
CA ARG A 130 2.04 7.52 -2.58
C ARG A 130 0.61 8.00 -2.34
N LYS A 131 -0.13 8.22 -3.40
CA LYS A 131 -1.55 8.60 -3.33
C LYS A 131 -2.40 7.50 -2.69
N ALA A 132 -2.21 6.26 -3.11
CA ALA A 132 -2.93 5.12 -2.53
C ALA A 132 -2.64 4.98 -1.04
N GLY A 133 -1.38 5.16 -0.63
CA GLY A 133 -0.98 5.16 0.78
C GLY A 133 -1.73 6.21 1.60
N GLY A 134 -1.87 7.42 1.06
CA GLY A 134 -2.64 8.50 1.71
C GLY A 134 -4.13 8.16 1.84
N ILE A 135 -4.73 7.58 0.81
CA ILE A 135 -6.13 7.13 0.84
C ILE A 135 -6.32 6.04 1.90
N ILE A 136 -5.43 5.06 1.94
CA ILE A 136 -5.48 3.96 2.90
C ILE A 136 -5.31 4.47 4.33
N GLU A 137 -4.37 5.37 4.56
CA GLU A 137 -4.17 6.00 5.87
C GLU A 137 -5.46 6.68 6.35
N ASN A 138 -6.13 7.40 5.48
CA ASN A 138 -7.38 8.06 5.79
C ASN A 138 -8.51 7.08 6.12
N LEU A 139 -8.65 6.02 5.33
CA LEU A 139 -9.63 4.96 5.57
C LEU A 139 -9.40 4.27 6.93
N CYS A 140 -8.16 3.95 7.24
CA CYS A 140 -7.80 3.36 8.53
C CYS A 140 -8.12 4.30 9.68
N GLY A 141 -7.81 5.58 9.57
CA GLY A 141 -8.12 6.58 10.59
C GLY A 141 -9.62 6.66 10.89
N LEU A 142 -10.46 6.69 9.85
CA LEU A 142 -11.91 6.70 10.00
C LEU A 142 -12.43 5.43 10.70
N ARG A 143 -11.89 4.28 10.33
CA ARG A 143 -12.28 3.01 10.95
C ARG A 143 -11.88 2.93 12.42
N LEU A 144 -10.71 3.43 12.76
CA LEU A 144 -10.24 3.49 14.15
C LEU A 144 -11.14 4.41 14.99
N GLU A 145 -11.54 5.56 14.47
CA GLU A 145 -12.49 6.44 15.13
C GLU A 145 -13.82 5.75 15.41
N LEU A 146 -14.31 4.98 14.46
CA LEU A 146 -15.54 4.20 14.63
C LEU A 146 -15.41 3.18 15.75
N TYR A 147 -14.32 2.42 15.81
CA TYR A 147 -14.09 1.46 16.90
C TYR A 147 -14.03 2.17 18.25
N LYS A 148 -13.38 3.30 18.31
CA LYS A 148 -13.30 4.09 19.53
C LYS A 148 -14.68 4.55 20.02
N GLU A 149 -15.48 5.11 19.12
CA GLU A 149 -16.86 5.52 19.44
C GLU A 149 -17.71 4.33 19.94
N LEU A 150 -17.62 3.20 19.25
CA LEU A 150 -18.37 2.01 19.65
C LEU A 150 -17.91 1.45 20.99
N SER A 151 -16.62 1.53 21.30
CA SER A 151 -16.09 1.10 22.59
C SER A 151 -16.58 1.99 23.74
N GLU A 152 -16.73 3.28 23.51
CA GLU A 152 -17.23 4.24 24.49
C GLU A 152 -18.73 4.05 24.80
N ARG A 153 -19.47 3.45 23.89
CA ARG A 153 -20.90 3.12 24.09
C ARG A 153 -21.14 1.76 24.76
N GLN A 154 -20.13 0.97 24.89
CA GLN A 154 -20.18 -0.30 25.62
C GLN A 154 -20.05 -0.01 27.13
#